data_3a0440cb015ecde3e290223068e064a5
#
_entry.id   3a0440cb015ecde3e290223068e064a5
#
_cell.length_a   1.000
_cell.length_b   1.000
_cell.length_c   1.000
_cell.angle_alpha   90.00
_cell.angle_beta   90.00
_cell.angle_gamma   90.00
#
_symmetry.space_group_name_H-M   'P 1'
#
loop_
_entity.id
_entity.type
_entity.pdbx_description
1 polymer ?
#
loop_
_entity_poly.entity_id
_entity_poly.type
_entity_poly.pdbx_seq_one_letter_code
_entity_poly.pdbx_strand_id
1 'polypeptide(L)'
;PPLLPTETCISVKSLIDPLIERAKARANLQGREWFGPSEWPEWMESRSISEGVIAEIVANLLENAFRYSPPQASIGIEVIQEGICIWDEGSPIKEEEREKIFEKGFRGESGSKMSGSGIGLALARDLARQLGGDLKLVVNPIQFKKCLPESGNAFIFNLVPK
;
A
#
# COMPACT_ATOMS: atom_id res chain seq x y z
N PRO A 1 -28.20 -4.91 16.94
CA PRO A 1 -27.23 -4.06 16.35
C PRO A 1 -25.96 -4.78 16.16
N PRO A 2 -25.37 -4.47 15.14
CA PRO A 2 -24.14 -5.12 14.83
C PRO A 2 -23.11 -4.76 15.86
N LEU A 3 -22.38 -5.72 16.21
CA LEU A 3 -21.30 -5.46 17.05
C LEU A 3 -20.20 -4.88 16.31
N LEU A 4 -19.64 -3.90 16.85
CA LEU A 4 -18.63 -3.18 16.14
C LEU A 4 -17.29 -3.76 16.40
N PRO A 5 -16.45 -3.68 15.41
CA PRO A 5 -15.09 -4.19 15.55
C PRO A 5 -14.36 -3.62 16.73
N THR A 6 -14.77 -2.46 17.17
CA THR A 6 -14.13 -1.85 18.30
C THR A 6 -14.19 -2.70 19.53
N GLU A 7 -15.12 -3.61 19.57
CA GLU A 7 -15.25 -4.42 20.76
C GLU A 7 -14.21 -5.49 20.83
N THR A 8 -13.49 -5.72 19.76
CA THR A 8 -12.51 -6.77 19.75
C THR A 8 -11.16 -6.33 20.28
N CYS A 9 -10.97 -5.07 20.49
CA CYS A 9 -9.69 -4.57 20.99
C CYS A 9 -8.51 -4.91 20.09
N ILE A 10 -8.74 -4.85 18.79
CA ILE A 10 -7.68 -5.12 17.83
C ILE A 10 -7.01 -3.82 17.44
N SER A 11 -5.70 -3.79 17.50
CA SER A 11 -4.95 -2.61 17.08
C SER A 11 -4.78 -2.60 15.57
N VAL A 12 -4.39 -1.47 15.03
CA VAL A 12 -4.10 -1.36 13.60
C VAL A 12 -3.02 -2.35 13.22
N LYS A 13 -1.98 -2.47 14.06
CA LYS A 13 -0.92 -3.43 13.82
C LYS A 13 -1.46 -4.85 13.72
N SER A 14 -2.37 -5.22 14.62
CA SER A 14 -2.92 -6.57 14.61
C SER A 14 -3.69 -6.88 13.35
N LEU A 15 -4.28 -5.87 12.72
CA LEU A 15 -4.99 -6.07 11.46
C LEU A 15 -4.05 -6.13 10.26
N ILE A 16 -3.00 -5.33 10.30
CA ILE A 16 -2.09 -5.23 9.17
C ILE A 16 -1.08 -6.37 9.14
N ASP A 17 -0.64 -6.82 10.31
CA ASP A 17 0.39 -7.85 10.40
C ASP A 17 0.05 -9.11 9.60
N PRO A 18 -1.17 -9.67 9.69
CA PRO A 18 -1.48 -10.84 8.87
C PRO A 18 -1.41 -10.57 7.37
N LEU A 19 -1.75 -9.36 6.94
CA LEU A 19 -1.63 -9.01 5.54
C LEU A 19 -0.17 -9.04 5.11
N ILE A 20 0.70 -8.54 5.96
CA ILE A 20 2.13 -8.53 5.69
C ILE A 20 2.67 -9.95 5.64
N GLU A 21 2.25 -10.80 6.58
CA GLU A 21 2.75 -12.17 6.59
C GLU A 21 2.31 -12.94 5.34
N ARG A 22 1.08 -12.71 4.88
CA ARG A 22 0.64 -13.34 3.64
C ARG A 22 1.38 -12.80 2.43
N ALA A 23 1.69 -11.51 2.44
CA ALA A 23 2.45 -10.92 1.34
C ALA A 23 3.87 -11.46 1.30
N LYS A 24 4.50 -11.63 2.46
CA LYS A 24 5.83 -12.24 2.52
C LYS A 24 5.82 -13.64 1.93
N ALA A 25 4.83 -14.43 2.31
CA ALA A 25 4.73 -15.80 1.81
C ALA A 25 4.52 -15.80 0.30
N ARG A 26 3.68 -14.90 -0.20
CA ARG A 26 3.43 -14.80 -1.62
C ARG A 26 4.69 -14.40 -2.38
N ALA A 27 5.43 -13.43 -1.84
CA ALA A 27 6.67 -12.99 -2.46
C ALA A 27 7.66 -14.14 -2.52
N ASN A 28 7.78 -14.88 -1.43
CA ASN A 28 8.70 -16.01 -1.37
C ASN A 28 8.33 -17.05 -2.42
N LEU A 29 7.06 -17.36 -2.58
CA LEU A 29 6.63 -18.33 -3.57
C LEU A 29 6.91 -17.87 -4.99
N GLN A 30 6.97 -16.57 -5.22
CA GLN A 30 7.24 -16.02 -6.53
C GLN A 30 8.71 -15.75 -6.77
N GLY A 31 9.58 -16.07 -5.79
CA GLY A 31 10.99 -15.81 -5.94
C GLY A 31 11.37 -14.35 -5.81
N ARG A 32 10.52 -13.56 -5.17
CA ARG A 32 10.78 -12.15 -4.93
C ARG A 32 11.37 -11.94 -3.55
N GLU A 33 12.20 -10.91 -3.41
CA GLU A 33 12.63 -10.49 -2.10
C GLU A 33 11.59 -9.58 -1.48
N TRP A 34 11.38 -9.74 -0.19
CA TRP A 34 10.45 -8.91 0.56
C TRP A 34 11.22 -8.09 1.58
N PHE A 35 10.83 -6.84 1.77
CA PHE A 35 11.47 -5.95 2.72
C PHE A 35 10.45 -5.30 3.64
N GLY A 36 10.82 -5.18 4.91
CA GLY A 36 10.08 -4.41 5.87
C GLY A 36 8.90 -5.13 6.50
N PRO A 37 8.23 -4.50 7.41
CA PRO A 37 8.57 -3.16 7.91
C PRO A 37 9.75 -3.21 8.86
N SER A 38 10.55 -2.15 8.88
CA SER A 38 11.68 -2.10 9.77
C SER A 38 11.29 -1.70 11.19
N GLU A 39 10.21 -0.96 11.33
CA GLU A 39 9.75 -0.51 12.63
C GLU A 39 8.24 -0.48 12.68
N TRP A 40 7.73 -0.47 13.91
CA TRP A 40 6.32 -0.34 14.15
C TRP A 40 6.10 0.88 15.04
N PRO A 41 5.74 2.02 14.46
CA PRO A 41 5.50 3.22 15.28
C PRO A 41 4.35 3.00 16.26
N GLU A 42 4.38 3.76 17.33
CA GLU A 42 3.39 3.60 18.38
C GLU A 42 1.96 3.74 17.91
N TRP A 43 1.72 4.56 16.89
CA TRP A 43 0.35 4.77 16.47
C TRP A 43 -0.29 3.49 15.94
N MET A 44 0.53 2.52 15.52
CA MET A 44 0.00 1.25 15.04
C MET A 44 -0.66 0.43 16.14
N GLU A 45 -0.35 0.74 17.38
CA GLU A 45 -0.96 0.03 18.49
C GLU A 45 -2.31 0.63 18.91
N SER A 46 -2.63 1.81 18.41
CA SER A 46 -3.88 2.42 18.80
C SER A 46 -5.03 1.81 18.01
N ARG A 47 -6.23 1.97 18.55
CA ARG A 47 -7.43 1.45 17.93
C ARG A 47 -8.23 2.57 17.30
N SER A 48 -8.98 2.20 16.29
CA SER A 48 -9.79 3.16 15.58
C SER A 48 -10.93 2.42 14.90
N ILE A 49 -12.04 3.09 14.74
CA ILE A 49 -13.13 2.47 14.00
C ILE A 49 -12.80 2.33 12.53
N SER A 50 -11.69 2.92 12.11
CA SER A 50 -11.26 2.86 10.71
C SER A 50 -10.36 1.68 10.41
N GLU A 51 -10.15 0.80 11.39
CA GLU A 51 -9.19 -0.30 11.23
C GLU A 51 -9.48 -1.14 10.00
N GLY A 52 -10.76 -1.47 9.78
CA GLY A 52 -11.11 -2.28 8.62
C GLY A 52 -10.84 -1.57 7.30
N VAL A 53 -11.08 -0.27 7.27
CA VAL A 53 -10.83 0.50 6.04
C VAL A 53 -9.34 0.58 5.79
N ILE A 54 -8.55 0.77 6.84
CA ILE A 54 -7.10 0.81 6.71
C ILE A 54 -6.60 -0.51 6.15
N ALA A 55 -7.11 -1.62 6.66
CA ALA A 55 -6.70 -2.93 6.17
C ALA A 55 -7.05 -3.10 4.70
N GLU A 56 -8.21 -2.60 4.30
CA GLU A 56 -8.61 -2.71 2.91
C GLU A 56 -7.70 -1.89 1.99
N ILE A 57 -7.32 -0.70 2.41
CA ILE A 57 -6.40 0.12 1.63
C ILE A 57 -5.07 -0.61 1.46
N VAL A 58 -4.54 -1.14 2.56
CA VAL A 58 -3.27 -1.85 2.51
C VAL A 58 -3.36 -3.06 1.59
N ALA A 59 -4.45 -3.81 1.69
CA ALA A 59 -4.63 -4.98 0.83
C ALA A 59 -4.65 -4.59 -0.64
N ASN A 60 -5.33 -3.50 -0.98
CA ASN A 60 -5.36 -3.01 -2.35
C ASN A 60 -3.98 -2.60 -2.85
N LEU A 61 -3.21 -1.93 -1.99
CA LEU A 61 -1.89 -1.49 -2.39
C LEU A 61 -0.93 -2.68 -2.56
N LEU A 62 -1.04 -3.67 -1.69
CA LEU A 62 -0.22 -4.87 -1.83
C LEU A 62 -0.58 -5.62 -3.10
N GLU A 63 -1.86 -5.79 -3.37
CA GLU A 63 -2.30 -6.47 -4.58
C GLU A 63 -1.79 -5.72 -5.82
N ASN A 64 -1.84 -4.40 -5.77
CA ASN A 64 -1.36 -3.59 -6.88
C ASN A 64 0.14 -3.82 -7.11
N ALA A 65 0.92 -3.87 -6.03
CA ALA A 65 2.36 -4.08 -6.16
C ALA A 65 2.66 -5.43 -6.80
N PHE A 66 1.98 -6.48 -6.36
CA PHE A 66 2.23 -7.80 -6.93
C PHE A 66 1.75 -7.89 -8.38
N ARG A 67 0.64 -7.24 -8.70
CA ARG A 67 0.05 -7.39 -10.02
C ARG A 67 0.81 -6.62 -11.10
N TYR A 68 1.31 -5.45 -10.77
CA TYR A 68 1.84 -4.56 -11.78
C TYR A 68 3.36 -4.40 -11.81
N SER A 69 4.06 -4.96 -10.82
CA SER A 69 5.51 -4.95 -10.91
C SER A 69 5.99 -6.18 -11.69
N PRO A 70 7.18 -6.12 -12.27
CA PRO A 70 7.73 -7.27 -12.99
C PRO A 70 7.88 -8.48 -12.08
N PRO A 71 7.89 -9.68 -12.66
CA PRO A 71 7.84 -10.90 -11.85
C PRO A 71 8.89 -11.06 -10.78
N GLN A 72 10.04 -10.46 -10.91
CA GLN A 72 11.06 -10.65 -9.90
C GLN A 72 11.40 -9.39 -9.15
N ALA A 73 10.62 -8.35 -9.34
CA ALA A 73 10.86 -7.10 -8.63
C ALA A 73 10.64 -7.28 -7.14
N SER A 74 11.50 -6.64 -6.36
CA SER A 74 11.34 -6.65 -4.92
C SER A 74 10.15 -5.80 -4.51
N ILE A 75 9.51 -6.19 -3.41
CA ILE A 75 8.35 -5.49 -2.88
C ILE A 75 8.59 -5.29 -1.39
N GLY A 76 8.13 -4.19 -0.87
CA GLY A 76 8.29 -3.95 0.54
C GLY A 76 7.24 -3.03 1.11
N ILE A 77 7.27 -2.92 2.43
CA ILE A 77 6.38 -2.04 3.16
C ILE A 77 7.18 -1.35 4.25
N GLU A 78 6.88 -0.09 4.47
CA GLU A 78 7.41 0.63 5.62
C GLU A 78 6.28 1.35 6.30
N VAL A 79 6.28 1.29 7.63
CA VAL A 79 5.31 2.02 8.40
C VAL A 79 6.02 3.23 8.96
N ILE A 80 5.52 4.39 8.62
CA ILE A 80 6.18 5.64 8.99
C ILE A 80 5.23 6.45 9.86
N GLN A 81 5.73 7.55 10.43
CA GLN A 81 4.89 8.33 11.31
C GLN A 81 3.69 8.89 10.59
N GLU A 82 3.85 9.21 9.32
CA GLU A 82 2.78 9.79 8.53
C GLU A 82 1.80 8.76 7.98
N GLY A 83 2.16 7.48 8.00
CA GLY A 83 1.26 6.47 7.43
C GLY A 83 1.99 5.22 7.02
N ILE A 84 1.55 4.66 5.90
CA ILE A 84 2.05 3.38 5.42
C ILE A 84 2.52 3.55 3.99
N CYS A 85 3.70 3.03 3.71
CA CYS A 85 4.30 3.10 2.38
C CYS A 85 4.47 1.68 1.84
N ILE A 86 3.92 1.42 0.65
CA ILE A 86 4.09 0.13 -0.01
C ILE A 86 4.77 0.41 -1.33
N TRP A 87 5.88 -0.30 -1.58
CA TRP A 87 6.70 0.01 -2.73
C TRP A 87 7.10 -1.25 -3.49
N ASP A 88 7.46 -1.05 -4.75
CA ASP A 88 8.05 -2.11 -5.56
C ASP A 88 9.21 -1.51 -6.36
N GLU A 89 10.14 -2.36 -6.77
CA GLU A 89 11.28 -1.93 -7.56
C GLU A 89 11.07 -2.14 -9.04
N GLY A 90 9.83 -2.02 -9.50
CA GLY A 90 9.54 -2.07 -10.92
C GLY A 90 9.91 -0.79 -11.62
N SER A 91 9.58 -0.73 -12.90
CA SER A 91 9.86 0.48 -13.67
C SER A 91 9.04 1.65 -13.14
N PRO A 92 9.64 2.82 -13.00
CA PRO A 92 8.90 3.98 -12.54
C PRO A 92 7.74 4.29 -13.47
N ILE A 93 6.62 4.66 -12.88
CA ILE A 93 5.45 5.02 -13.66
C ILE A 93 5.75 6.32 -14.40
N LYS A 94 5.36 6.36 -15.66
CA LYS A 94 5.63 7.51 -16.50
C LYS A 94 4.91 8.75 -15.99
N GLU A 95 5.57 9.88 -16.12
CA GLU A 95 5.05 11.12 -15.59
C GLU A 95 3.64 11.42 -16.07
N GLU A 96 3.38 11.17 -17.34
CA GLU A 96 2.07 11.47 -17.91
C GLU A 96 0.98 10.56 -17.39
N GLU A 97 1.34 9.48 -16.71
CA GLU A 97 0.35 8.55 -16.16
C GLU A 97 0.15 8.69 -14.66
N ARG A 98 0.95 9.51 -13.99
CA ARG A 98 0.97 9.51 -12.53
C ARG A 98 -0.33 9.93 -11.87
N GLU A 99 -1.11 10.79 -12.51
CA GLU A 99 -2.42 11.10 -11.98
C GLU A 99 -3.48 10.15 -12.53
N LYS A 100 -3.27 9.67 -13.74
CA LYS A 100 -4.25 8.82 -14.39
C LYS A 100 -4.40 7.47 -13.73
N ILE A 101 -3.34 6.99 -13.06
CA ILE A 101 -3.41 5.67 -12.42
C ILE A 101 -4.46 5.61 -11.33
N PHE A 102 -4.89 6.78 -10.83
CA PHE A 102 -5.92 6.84 -9.80
C PHE A 102 -7.33 6.94 -10.39
N GLU A 103 -7.45 6.95 -11.71
CA GLU A 103 -8.76 7.00 -12.35
C GLU A 103 -9.32 5.59 -12.45
N LYS A 104 -10.62 5.48 -12.24
CA LYS A 104 -11.28 4.20 -12.34
C LYS A 104 -11.09 3.61 -13.72
N GLY A 105 -10.66 2.36 -13.73
CA GLY A 105 -10.51 1.65 -14.99
C GLY A 105 -9.22 1.90 -15.74
N PHE A 106 -8.41 2.84 -15.29
CA PHE A 106 -7.15 3.09 -15.98
C PHE A 106 -6.16 1.98 -15.72
N ARG A 107 -5.44 1.58 -16.74
CA ARG A 107 -4.48 0.49 -16.62
C ARG A 107 -3.10 0.83 -17.10
N GLY A 108 -2.81 1.89 -17.65
CA GLY A 108 -1.49 2.23 -18.10
C GLY A 108 -0.86 1.18 -19.00
N GLU A 109 0.37 1.43 -19.39
CA GLU A 109 1.10 0.59 -20.30
C GLU A 109 1.35 -0.80 -19.74
N SER A 110 1.83 -0.86 -18.52
CA SER A 110 2.14 -2.13 -17.88
C SER A 110 0.89 -2.91 -17.58
N GLY A 111 -0.15 -2.23 -17.14
CA GLY A 111 -1.36 -2.88 -16.70
C GLY A 111 -2.22 -3.41 -17.81
N SER A 112 -1.98 -2.96 -19.04
CA SER A 112 -2.82 -3.37 -20.14
C SER A 112 -2.71 -4.88 -20.41
N LYS A 113 -1.64 -5.50 -19.95
CA LYS A 113 -1.43 -6.93 -20.16
C LYS A 113 -1.81 -7.76 -18.96
N MET A 114 -2.32 -7.14 -17.91
CA MET A 114 -2.64 -7.84 -16.67
C MET A 114 -4.13 -7.97 -16.51
N SER A 115 -4.54 -8.98 -15.78
CA SER A 115 -5.94 -9.09 -15.42
C SER A 115 -6.22 -8.13 -14.27
N GLY A 116 -7.44 -7.70 -14.17
CA GLY A 116 -7.85 -6.81 -13.11
C GLY A 116 -8.72 -5.71 -13.63
N SER A 117 -9.45 -5.09 -12.73
CA SER A 117 -10.45 -4.11 -13.12
C SER A 117 -9.89 -2.70 -13.25
N GLY A 118 -8.72 -2.44 -12.67
CA GLY A 118 -8.17 -1.09 -12.68
C GLY A 118 -8.81 -0.17 -11.68
N ILE A 119 -9.59 -0.69 -10.74
CA ILE A 119 -10.27 0.16 -9.76
C ILE A 119 -9.62 0.16 -8.38
N GLY A 120 -8.63 -0.71 -8.17
CA GLY A 120 -8.03 -0.83 -6.85
C GLY A 120 -7.41 0.45 -6.32
N LEU A 121 -6.65 1.15 -7.15
CA LEU A 121 -6.02 2.40 -6.72
C LEU A 121 -7.04 3.51 -6.52
N ALA A 122 -8.04 3.59 -7.40
CA ALA A 122 -9.08 4.58 -7.25
C ALA A 122 -9.83 4.38 -5.95
N LEU A 123 -10.18 3.13 -5.65
CA LEU A 123 -10.87 2.82 -4.41
C LEU A 123 -10.01 3.12 -3.21
N ALA A 124 -8.75 2.72 -3.25
CA ALA A 124 -7.85 2.95 -2.13
C ALA A 124 -7.72 4.45 -1.85
N ARG A 125 -7.61 5.27 -2.91
CA ARG A 125 -7.49 6.71 -2.73
C ARG A 125 -8.76 7.30 -2.14
N ASP A 126 -9.92 6.86 -2.64
CA ASP A 126 -11.19 7.34 -2.10
C ASP A 126 -11.33 7.01 -0.63
N LEU A 127 -10.97 5.79 -0.26
CA LEU A 127 -11.05 5.38 1.13
C LEU A 127 -10.08 6.18 2.00
N ALA A 128 -8.87 6.41 1.50
CA ALA A 128 -7.90 7.20 2.23
C ALA A 128 -8.43 8.61 2.49
N ARG A 129 -9.04 9.19 1.48
CA ARG A 129 -9.58 10.54 1.62
C ARG A 129 -10.77 10.60 2.56
N GLN A 130 -11.56 9.54 2.59
CA GLN A 130 -12.66 9.48 3.55
C GLN A 130 -12.18 9.45 4.98
N LEU A 131 -10.98 8.95 5.20
CA LEU A 131 -10.37 8.93 6.52
C LEU A 131 -9.67 10.24 6.87
N GLY A 132 -9.67 11.20 5.95
CA GLY A 132 -8.99 12.46 6.20
C GLY A 132 -7.54 12.46 5.76
N GLY A 133 -7.10 11.38 5.14
CA GLY A 133 -5.73 11.30 4.62
C GLY A 133 -5.70 11.41 3.12
N ASP A 134 -4.72 10.77 2.53
CA ASP A 134 -4.60 10.76 1.08
C ASP A 134 -3.73 9.59 0.67
N LEU A 135 -3.69 9.34 -0.62
CA LEU A 135 -2.84 8.33 -1.20
C LEU A 135 -2.09 8.97 -2.35
N LYS A 136 -0.78 8.87 -2.35
CA LYS A 136 0.01 9.44 -3.43
C LYS A 136 1.10 8.49 -3.89
N LEU A 137 1.56 8.73 -5.10
CA LEU A 137 2.64 7.99 -5.71
C LEU A 137 3.93 8.79 -5.61
N VAL A 138 4.99 8.11 -5.19
CA VAL A 138 6.33 8.70 -5.17
C VAL A 138 7.21 7.84 -6.04
N VAL A 139 7.87 8.45 -7.00
CA VAL A 139 8.83 7.77 -7.85
C VAL A 139 10.21 8.09 -7.32
N ASN A 140 11.15 7.15 -7.48
CA ASN A 140 12.48 7.26 -6.90
C ASN A 140 12.36 7.46 -5.39
N PRO A 141 11.80 6.47 -4.71
CA PRO A 141 11.38 6.65 -3.32
C PRO A 141 12.49 7.05 -2.36
N ILE A 142 13.73 6.72 -2.65
CA ILE A 142 14.82 7.05 -1.75
C ILE A 142 14.92 8.56 -1.51
N GLN A 143 14.45 9.35 -2.48
CA GLN A 143 14.45 10.79 -2.31
C GLN A 143 13.45 11.25 -1.28
N PHE A 144 12.39 10.45 -1.09
CA PHE A 144 11.41 10.75 -0.07
C PHE A 144 11.90 10.30 1.31
N LYS A 145 12.50 9.10 1.37
CA LYS A 145 12.98 8.59 2.64
C LYS A 145 14.13 7.63 2.37
N LYS A 146 15.20 7.76 3.13
CA LYS A 146 16.43 7.01 2.85
C LYS A 146 16.29 5.51 2.95
N CYS A 147 15.32 5.02 3.71
CA CYS A 147 15.15 3.59 3.83
C CYS A 147 14.42 2.96 2.65
N LEU A 148 14.00 3.77 1.69
CA LEU A 148 13.27 3.29 0.53
C LEU A 148 14.21 3.08 -0.64
N PRO A 149 13.79 2.33 -1.67
CA PRO A 149 14.68 2.00 -2.78
C PRO A 149 14.98 3.18 -3.68
N GLU A 150 16.09 3.07 -4.38
CA GLU A 150 16.53 4.11 -5.31
C GLU A 150 15.56 4.31 -6.45
N SER A 151 14.96 3.25 -6.92
CA SER A 151 14.08 3.36 -8.05
C SER A 151 12.84 2.53 -7.82
N GLY A 152 11.82 2.74 -8.63
CA GLY A 152 10.59 2.03 -8.49
C GLY A 152 9.46 2.97 -8.16
N ASN A 153 8.40 2.40 -7.57
CA ASN A 153 7.20 3.15 -7.25
C ASN A 153 6.83 2.90 -5.81
N ALA A 154 6.48 3.95 -5.10
CA ALA A 154 6.01 3.82 -3.72
C ALA A 154 4.67 4.51 -3.60
N PHE A 155 3.72 3.81 -3.00
CA PHE A 155 2.42 4.40 -2.70
C PHE A 155 2.38 4.72 -1.23
N ILE A 156 2.14 5.97 -0.91
CA ILE A 156 2.14 6.43 0.46
C ILE A 156 0.72 6.76 0.86
N PHE A 157 0.22 5.98 1.80
CA PHE A 157 -1.08 6.18 2.38
C PHE A 157 -0.88 7.01 3.64
N ASN A 158 -1.21 8.29 3.55
CA ASN A 158 -1.07 9.18 4.68
C ASN A 158 -2.27 9.07 5.59
N LEU A 159 -2.00 8.85 6.86
CA LEU A 159 -3.04 8.89 7.88
C LEU A 159 -2.86 10.20 8.60
N VAL A 160 -3.32 11.23 7.99
CA VAL A 160 -3.02 12.55 8.49
C VAL A 160 -3.68 12.76 9.82
N PRO A 161 -2.91 12.97 10.84
CA PRO A 161 -3.50 13.30 12.12
C PRO A 161 -4.09 14.68 12.03
N LYS A 162 -5.19 14.83 12.66
CA LYS A 162 -5.82 16.14 12.71
C LYS A 162 -5.31 16.92 13.87
#